data_d26b17e7c4c7784358832eb117f46b9b
#
_entry.id   d26b17e7c4c7784358832eb117f46b9b
#
_cell.length_a   1.000
_cell.length_b   1.000
_cell.length_c   1.000
_cell.angle_alpha   90.00
_cell.angle_beta   90.00
_cell.angle_gamma   90.00
#
_symmetry.space_group_name_H-M   'P 1'
#
loop_
_entity.id
_entity.type
_entity.pdbx_description
1 polymer ?
#
loop_
_entity_poly.entity_id
_entity_poly.type
_entity_poly.pdbx_seq_one_letter_code
_entity_poly.pdbx_strand_id
1 'polypeptide(L)'
;MTARAFAAFLNCLEVGRDDSCGQCSACRKMASGNYPDFLEIMPEPGKAQIAIDQIRELKKALSYPPFEAGYRVVMLPDIHTTMVRKEVANSLLKTLEEPPVNTVFVLTAVEAAGILPTIVSRCQVIPFYPLSYELVGAALSRDGLTAESAYAMASIAEGSIGRARELAKTDLLEQRRAIVEGLVNLSQSQAGAVEGVFSLAEKAALQKDELGDLLELLKLWVKDLMILGAGGTERYLINHDLRHTLAPAAQRWGAEQLSERLALIGEAQRQLRHNCNRSFVCEVLFWAFIE
;
A
#
# COMPACT_ATOMS: atom_id res chain seq x y z
N MET A 1 8.76 -7.55 3.93
CA MET A 1 8.97 -8.80 3.17
C MET A 1 10.44 -9.01 2.82
N THR A 2 11.11 -8.15 2.04
CA THR A 2 12.53 -8.29 1.64
C THR A 2 13.51 -8.41 2.80
N ALA A 3 13.36 -7.64 3.87
CA ALA A 3 14.21 -7.75 5.06
C ALA A 3 14.19 -9.14 5.71
N ARG A 4 13.01 -9.77 5.78
CA ARG A 4 12.89 -11.15 6.30
C ARG A 4 13.49 -12.18 5.35
N ALA A 5 13.32 -12.00 4.03
CA ALA A 5 13.96 -12.86 3.04
C ALA A 5 15.49 -12.75 3.11
N PHE A 6 16.01 -11.53 3.28
CA PHE A 6 17.44 -11.30 3.49
C PHE A 6 17.95 -11.97 4.78
N ALA A 7 17.22 -11.87 5.89
CA ALA A 7 17.55 -12.55 7.13
C ALA A 7 17.56 -14.08 6.98
N ALA A 8 16.58 -14.63 6.23
CA ALA A 8 16.53 -16.05 5.92
C ALA A 8 17.71 -16.49 5.05
N PHE A 9 18.08 -15.67 4.06
CA PHE A 9 19.24 -15.93 3.21
C PHE A 9 20.55 -15.96 4.00
N LEU A 10 20.80 -14.97 4.87
CA LEU A 10 22.01 -14.90 5.71
C LEU A 10 22.17 -16.09 6.64
N ASN A 11 21.07 -16.69 7.08
CA ASN A 11 21.05 -17.77 8.06
C ASN A 11 20.70 -19.14 7.45
N CYS A 12 20.59 -19.22 6.14
CA CYS A 12 20.27 -20.45 5.44
C CYS A 12 21.46 -21.43 5.54
N LEU A 13 21.20 -22.67 5.95
CA LEU A 13 22.24 -23.71 6.02
C LEU A 13 22.62 -24.27 4.65
N GLU A 14 21.73 -24.13 3.67
CA GLU A 14 21.87 -24.64 2.28
C GLU A 14 21.50 -23.52 1.32
N VAL A 15 22.35 -22.48 1.27
CA VAL A 15 22.09 -21.30 0.44
C VAL A 15 22.06 -21.67 -1.04
N GLY A 16 20.97 -21.35 -1.73
CA GLY A 16 20.87 -21.38 -3.18
C GLY A 16 21.65 -20.23 -3.84
N ARG A 17 21.61 -20.16 -5.17
CA ARG A 17 22.30 -19.08 -5.91
C ARG A 17 21.75 -17.70 -5.59
N ASP A 18 20.42 -17.58 -5.48
CA ASP A 18 19.71 -16.30 -5.43
C ASP A 18 18.74 -16.17 -4.23
N ASP A 19 18.51 -17.26 -3.47
CA ASP A 19 17.57 -17.25 -2.34
C ASP A 19 17.90 -18.32 -1.29
N SER A 20 17.26 -18.22 -0.12
CA SER A 20 17.28 -19.23 0.91
C SER A 20 16.57 -20.51 0.45
N CYS A 21 17.01 -21.70 0.94
CA CYS A 21 16.47 -22.96 0.47
C CYS A 21 15.00 -23.22 0.87
N GLY A 22 14.46 -22.49 1.86
CA GLY A 22 13.10 -22.65 2.36
C GLY A 22 12.83 -23.90 3.20
N GLN A 23 13.78 -24.87 3.25
CA GLN A 23 13.56 -26.21 3.80
C GLN A 23 14.39 -26.55 5.01
N CYS A 24 15.57 -25.94 5.21
CA CYS A 24 16.43 -26.19 6.37
C CYS A 24 15.78 -25.70 7.67
N SER A 25 16.35 -26.08 8.82
CA SER A 25 15.82 -25.72 10.13
C SER A 25 15.75 -24.21 10.34
N ALA A 26 16.75 -23.45 9.90
CA ALA A 26 16.77 -21.99 9.97
C ALA A 26 15.66 -21.36 9.13
N CYS A 27 15.49 -21.78 7.86
CA CYS A 27 14.43 -21.29 6.98
C CYS A 27 13.03 -21.58 7.54
N ARG A 28 12.79 -22.78 8.09
CA ARG A 28 11.51 -23.13 8.72
C ARG A 28 11.22 -22.30 9.96
N LYS A 29 12.21 -22.08 10.83
CA LYS A 29 12.06 -21.20 12.00
C LYS A 29 11.79 -19.75 11.57
N MET A 30 12.47 -19.27 10.53
CA MET A 30 12.24 -17.92 9.99
C MET A 30 10.83 -17.77 9.41
N ALA A 31 10.35 -18.75 8.65
CA ALA A 31 9.00 -18.76 8.07
C ALA A 31 7.90 -18.81 9.15
N SER A 32 8.13 -19.54 10.26
CA SER A 32 7.20 -19.60 11.39
C SER A 32 7.31 -18.41 12.37
N GLY A 33 8.24 -17.46 12.13
CA GLY A 33 8.48 -16.33 13.04
C GLY A 33 9.21 -16.69 14.35
N ASN A 34 9.75 -17.91 14.46
CA ASN A 34 10.37 -18.44 15.68
C ASN A 34 11.91 -18.49 15.60
N TYR A 35 12.53 -17.74 14.70
CA TYR A 35 13.99 -17.66 14.63
C TYR A 35 14.53 -16.75 15.73
N PRO A 36 15.32 -17.25 16.70
CA PRO A 36 15.67 -16.51 17.90
C PRO A 36 16.56 -15.29 17.65
N ASP A 37 17.35 -15.30 16.60
CA ASP A 37 18.23 -14.21 16.23
C ASP A 37 17.63 -13.26 15.16
N PHE A 38 16.32 -13.33 14.92
CA PHE A 38 15.58 -12.32 14.17
C PHE A 38 14.78 -11.46 15.15
N LEU A 39 15.28 -10.27 15.44
CA LEU A 39 14.69 -9.33 16.39
C LEU A 39 13.96 -8.22 15.62
N GLU A 40 12.65 -8.20 15.69
CA GLU A 40 11.83 -7.13 15.10
C GLU A 40 11.40 -6.17 16.21
N ILE A 41 11.83 -4.92 16.11
CA ILE A 41 11.56 -3.89 17.12
C ILE A 41 10.47 -2.97 16.59
N MET A 42 9.27 -3.17 17.11
CA MET A 42 8.07 -2.38 16.74
C MET A 42 7.58 -1.62 17.99
N PRO A 43 6.82 -0.53 17.80
CA PRO A 43 6.09 0.09 18.91
C PRO A 43 5.23 -0.94 19.65
N GLU A 44 5.14 -0.80 20.97
CA GLU A 44 4.22 -1.61 21.77
C GLU A 44 2.76 -1.42 21.34
N PRO A 45 1.88 -2.42 21.53
CA PRO A 45 0.47 -2.31 21.18
C PRO A 45 -0.17 -1.03 21.74
N GLY A 46 -0.83 -0.26 20.85
CA GLY A 46 -1.44 1.02 21.20
C GLY A 46 -0.50 2.23 21.24
N LYS A 47 0.80 2.04 20.96
CA LYS A 47 1.77 3.14 20.85
C LYS A 47 2.19 3.34 19.39
N ALA A 48 2.39 4.60 19.01
CA ALA A 48 2.84 4.95 17.65
C ALA A 48 4.37 4.93 17.51
N GLN A 49 5.12 4.93 18.62
CA GLN A 49 6.57 5.10 18.60
C GLN A 49 7.28 4.08 19.50
N ILE A 50 8.47 3.72 19.07
CA ILE A 50 9.40 2.87 19.86
C ILE A 50 9.80 3.62 21.13
N ALA A 51 9.69 2.96 22.27
CA ALA A 51 10.11 3.50 23.56
C ALA A 51 11.63 3.35 23.75
N ILE A 52 12.24 4.25 24.52
CA ILE A 52 13.68 4.20 24.81
C ILE A 52 14.06 2.91 25.56
N ASP A 53 13.15 2.38 26.36
CA ASP A 53 13.39 1.15 27.11
C ASP A 53 13.48 -0.07 26.20
N GLN A 54 12.71 -0.11 25.10
CA GLN A 54 12.85 -1.17 24.08
C GLN A 54 14.26 -1.16 23.43
N ILE A 55 14.84 0.02 23.21
CA ILE A 55 16.22 0.12 22.70
C ILE A 55 17.23 -0.28 23.78
N ARG A 56 16.96 -0.01 25.07
CA ARG A 56 17.81 -0.48 26.17
C ARG A 56 17.79 -2.01 26.29
N GLU A 57 16.63 -2.62 26.17
CA GLU A 57 16.47 -4.08 26.17
C GLU A 57 17.16 -4.70 24.95
N LEU A 58 16.99 -4.11 23.75
CA LEU A 58 17.73 -4.52 22.58
C LEU A 58 19.24 -4.52 22.83
N LYS A 59 19.80 -3.43 23.36
CA LYS A 59 21.25 -3.34 23.66
C LYS A 59 21.70 -4.40 24.66
N LYS A 60 20.88 -4.70 25.65
CA LYS A 60 21.14 -5.78 26.59
C LYS A 60 21.17 -7.14 25.90
N ALA A 61 20.22 -7.40 24.99
CA ALA A 61 20.21 -8.62 24.18
C ALA A 61 21.43 -8.73 23.27
N LEU A 62 21.89 -7.61 22.73
CA LEU A 62 23.06 -7.51 21.85
C LEU A 62 24.40 -7.69 22.59
N SER A 63 24.42 -7.62 23.92
CA SER A 63 25.65 -7.92 24.72
C SER A 63 26.02 -9.40 24.69
N TYR A 64 25.09 -10.26 24.26
CA TYR A 64 25.32 -11.69 24.12
C TYR A 64 25.51 -12.04 22.64
N PRO A 65 26.30 -13.08 22.31
CA PRO A 65 26.45 -13.54 20.95
C PRO A 65 25.08 -14.04 20.40
N PRO A 66 24.92 -14.18 19.05
CA PRO A 66 23.78 -14.84 18.48
C PRO A 66 23.52 -16.21 19.09
N PHE A 67 22.28 -16.58 19.26
CA PHE A 67 21.87 -17.84 19.87
C PHE A 67 22.17 -19.03 18.93
N GLU A 68 21.95 -18.85 17.65
CA GLU A 68 22.34 -19.80 16.61
C GLU A 68 23.68 -19.37 15.97
N ALA A 69 24.38 -20.28 15.31
CA ALA A 69 25.74 -20.06 14.80
C ALA A 69 25.79 -19.15 13.54
N GLY A 70 24.77 -18.34 13.31
CA GLY A 70 24.64 -17.46 12.14
C GLY A 70 24.71 -15.98 12.48
N TYR A 71 23.93 -15.22 11.76
CA TYR A 71 23.78 -13.77 11.95
C TYR A 71 22.55 -13.44 12.76
N ARG A 72 22.69 -12.52 13.72
CA ARG A 72 21.56 -11.83 14.31
C ARG A 72 21.13 -10.70 13.40
N VAL A 73 19.84 -10.66 13.05
CA VAL A 73 19.27 -9.59 12.25
C VAL A 73 18.28 -8.79 13.10
N VAL A 74 18.57 -7.51 13.26
CA VAL A 74 17.71 -6.56 13.99
C VAL A 74 16.96 -5.73 12.96
N MET A 75 15.64 -5.92 12.89
CA MET A 75 14.78 -5.16 11.99
C MET A 75 14.05 -4.05 12.75
N LEU A 76 14.18 -2.83 12.27
CA LEU A 76 13.43 -1.66 12.74
C LEU A 76 12.58 -1.14 11.57
N PRO A 77 11.28 -1.49 11.49
CA PRO A 77 10.42 -1.05 10.41
C PRO A 77 9.98 0.40 10.60
N ASP A 78 9.79 1.09 9.48
CA ASP A 78 9.19 2.41 9.37
C ASP A 78 9.77 3.45 10.33
N ILE A 79 11.11 3.50 10.42
CA ILE A 79 11.81 4.35 11.38
C ILE A 79 11.49 5.84 11.24
N HIS A 80 11.03 6.30 10.09
CA HIS A 80 10.59 7.67 9.85
C HIS A 80 9.33 8.05 10.66
N THR A 81 8.52 7.07 11.05
CA THR A 81 7.33 7.25 11.91
C THR A 81 7.52 6.68 13.31
N THR A 82 8.21 5.55 13.43
CA THR A 82 8.34 4.81 14.69
C THR A 82 9.47 5.32 15.57
N MET A 83 10.47 6.03 15.01
CA MET A 83 11.65 6.53 15.71
C MET A 83 11.83 8.06 15.58
N VAL A 84 10.74 8.83 15.69
CA VAL A 84 10.77 10.29 15.54
C VAL A 84 11.50 10.98 16.70
N ARG A 85 11.50 10.40 17.90
CA ARG A 85 12.15 10.99 19.08
C ARG A 85 13.67 10.90 18.97
N LYS A 86 14.32 12.07 18.98
CA LYS A 86 15.79 12.18 18.84
C LYS A 86 16.56 11.38 19.89
N GLU A 87 16.06 11.30 21.12
CA GLU A 87 16.69 10.57 22.21
C GLU A 87 16.74 9.06 21.92
N VAL A 88 15.67 8.50 21.37
CA VAL A 88 15.57 7.08 20.97
C VAL A 88 16.56 6.80 19.84
N ALA A 89 16.51 7.61 18.80
CA ALA A 89 17.39 7.51 17.64
C ALA A 89 18.88 7.65 18.03
N ASN A 90 19.21 8.69 18.81
CA ASN A 90 20.59 8.92 19.29
C ASN A 90 21.11 7.78 20.15
N SER A 91 20.24 7.15 20.93
CA SER A 91 20.66 6.00 21.74
C SER A 91 21.16 4.84 20.89
N LEU A 92 20.71 4.70 19.62
CA LEU A 92 21.11 3.62 18.73
C LEU A 92 22.39 3.90 17.93
N LEU A 93 22.80 5.18 17.79
CA LEU A 93 23.90 5.60 16.92
C LEU A 93 25.20 4.85 17.16
N LYS A 94 25.63 4.72 18.43
CA LYS A 94 26.87 4.00 18.75
C LYS A 94 26.81 2.51 18.32
N THR A 95 25.64 1.89 18.44
CA THR A 95 25.46 0.49 18.06
C THR A 95 25.40 0.31 16.53
N LEU A 96 24.95 1.34 15.82
CA LEU A 96 24.98 1.35 14.34
C LEU A 96 26.39 1.61 13.80
N GLU A 97 27.21 2.41 14.52
CA GLU A 97 28.63 2.64 14.16
C GLU A 97 29.47 1.38 14.35
N GLU A 98 29.29 0.71 15.48
CA GLU A 98 30.07 -0.46 15.88
C GLU A 98 29.10 -1.60 16.25
N PRO A 99 28.47 -2.23 15.24
CA PRO A 99 27.56 -3.34 15.52
C PRO A 99 28.32 -4.53 16.11
N PRO A 100 27.70 -5.27 17.04
CA PRO A 100 28.30 -6.50 17.55
C PRO A 100 28.60 -7.51 16.44
N VAL A 101 29.57 -8.37 16.69
CA VAL A 101 29.98 -9.39 15.71
C VAL A 101 28.77 -10.22 15.26
N ASN A 102 28.69 -10.51 13.97
CA ASN A 102 27.59 -11.25 13.36
C ASN A 102 26.20 -10.61 13.60
N THR A 103 26.14 -9.28 13.69
CA THR A 103 24.87 -8.57 13.84
C THR A 103 24.67 -7.62 12.65
N VAL A 104 23.49 -7.72 12.02
CA VAL A 104 23.06 -6.85 10.90
C VAL A 104 21.81 -6.10 11.31
N PHE A 105 21.85 -4.78 11.15
CA PHE A 105 20.69 -3.92 11.31
C PHE A 105 20.01 -3.68 9.98
N VAL A 106 18.70 -3.88 9.90
CA VAL A 106 17.87 -3.57 8.75
C VAL A 106 16.83 -2.54 9.17
N LEU A 107 16.97 -1.33 8.68
CA LEU A 107 16.07 -0.22 8.93
C LEU A 107 15.24 0.01 7.68
N THR A 108 13.93 0.14 7.79
CA THR A 108 13.09 0.47 6.64
C THR A 108 12.42 1.84 6.82
N ALA A 109 12.18 2.52 5.70
CA ALA A 109 11.45 3.78 5.66
C ALA A 109 10.86 3.99 4.27
N VAL A 110 9.81 4.78 4.17
CA VAL A 110 9.23 5.19 2.88
C VAL A 110 10.17 6.15 2.16
N GLU A 111 10.76 7.09 2.91
CA GLU A 111 11.70 8.07 2.37
C GLU A 111 12.82 8.39 3.37
N ALA A 112 14.00 8.72 2.86
CA ALA A 112 15.15 9.08 3.70
C ALA A 112 15.01 10.48 4.35
N ALA A 113 14.22 11.37 3.75
CA ALA A 113 14.05 12.75 4.23
C ALA A 113 13.45 12.85 5.64
N GLY A 114 12.64 11.87 6.04
CA GLY A 114 12.05 11.78 7.38
C GLY A 114 12.96 11.19 8.45
N ILE A 115 14.17 10.75 8.09
CA ILE A 115 15.11 10.07 9.01
C ILE A 115 16.20 11.05 9.45
N LEU A 116 16.67 10.94 10.69
CA LEU A 116 17.81 11.72 11.16
C LEU A 116 19.05 11.48 10.29
N PRO A 117 19.69 12.55 9.76
CA PRO A 117 20.88 12.39 8.92
C PRO A 117 22.01 11.58 9.60
N THR A 118 22.08 11.62 10.93
CA THR A 118 23.03 10.84 11.72
C THR A 118 22.81 9.34 11.68
N ILE A 119 21.59 8.86 11.42
CA ILE A 119 21.29 7.45 11.15
C ILE A 119 21.65 7.11 9.71
N VAL A 120 21.17 7.94 8.77
CA VAL A 120 21.39 7.71 7.33
C VAL A 120 22.88 7.60 7.00
N SER A 121 23.72 8.47 7.60
CA SER A 121 25.18 8.46 7.39
C SER A 121 25.90 7.20 7.87
N ARG A 122 25.24 6.37 8.70
CA ARG A 122 25.80 5.12 9.26
C ARG A 122 25.18 3.86 8.65
N CYS A 123 24.31 4.04 7.66
CA CYS A 123 23.64 2.95 6.99
C CYS A 123 23.98 2.96 5.50
N GLN A 124 24.10 1.79 4.90
CA GLN A 124 24.05 1.67 3.46
C GLN A 124 22.62 1.81 2.99
N VAL A 125 22.32 2.84 2.22
CA VAL A 125 21.00 3.05 1.65
C VAL A 125 20.81 2.18 0.42
N ILE A 126 19.78 1.35 0.44
CA ILE A 126 19.37 0.52 -0.69
C ILE A 126 18.00 1.02 -1.15
N PRO A 127 17.92 1.71 -2.31
CA PRO A 127 16.64 2.24 -2.78
C PRO A 127 15.77 1.11 -3.35
N PHE A 128 14.48 1.13 -3.00
CA PHE A 128 13.46 0.29 -3.60
C PHE A 128 12.54 1.17 -4.42
N TYR A 129 12.45 0.88 -5.71
CA TYR A 129 11.57 1.60 -6.62
C TYR A 129 10.25 0.86 -6.78
N PRO A 130 9.13 1.59 -7.04
CA PRO A 130 7.88 0.97 -7.40
C PRO A 130 8.05 0.05 -8.61
N LEU A 131 7.45 -1.13 -8.54
CA LEU A 131 7.38 -2.03 -9.68
C LEU A 131 6.38 -1.49 -10.72
N SER A 132 6.57 -1.84 -11.99
CA SER A 132 5.57 -1.52 -13.00
C SER A 132 4.27 -2.31 -12.72
N TYR A 133 3.13 -1.74 -13.14
CA TYR A 133 1.84 -2.39 -12.92
C TYR A 133 1.72 -3.72 -13.67
N GLU A 134 2.46 -3.92 -14.78
CA GLU A 134 2.52 -5.21 -15.48
C GLU A 134 3.17 -6.29 -14.60
N LEU A 135 4.26 -5.97 -13.89
CA LEU A 135 4.93 -6.89 -12.97
C LEU A 135 4.06 -7.22 -11.76
N VAL A 136 3.40 -6.19 -11.19
CA VAL A 136 2.46 -6.39 -10.07
C VAL A 136 1.26 -7.21 -10.53
N GLY A 137 0.68 -6.90 -11.68
CA GLY A 137 -0.44 -7.64 -12.27
C GLY A 137 -0.08 -9.10 -12.55
N ALA A 138 1.11 -9.36 -13.11
CA ALA A 138 1.60 -10.72 -13.34
C ALA A 138 1.75 -11.51 -12.02
N ALA A 139 2.16 -10.87 -10.93
CA ALA A 139 2.23 -11.49 -9.62
C ALA A 139 0.83 -11.87 -9.09
N LEU A 140 -0.15 -10.95 -9.20
CA LEU A 140 -1.54 -11.21 -8.80
C LEU A 140 -2.21 -12.29 -9.64
N SER A 141 -1.92 -12.35 -10.93
CA SER A 141 -2.44 -13.42 -11.81
C SER A 141 -1.90 -14.80 -11.43
N ARG A 142 -0.64 -14.88 -10.96
CA ARG A 142 -0.09 -16.13 -10.40
C ARG A 142 -0.77 -16.51 -9.08
N ASP A 143 -1.25 -15.54 -8.33
CA ASP A 143 -2.02 -15.76 -7.10
C ASP A 143 -3.50 -16.15 -7.39
N GLY A 144 -3.92 -16.21 -8.67
CA GLY A 144 -5.23 -16.70 -9.10
C GLY A 144 -6.25 -15.63 -9.51
N LEU A 145 -5.88 -14.34 -9.54
CA LEU A 145 -6.78 -13.30 -10.04
C LEU A 145 -6.88 -13.35 -11.56
N THR A 146 -8.06 -12.96 -12.08
CA THR A 146 -8.22 -12.72 -13.52
C THR A 146 -7.29 -11.60 -13.99
N ALA A 147 -6.87 -11.63 -15.26
CA ALA A 147 -5.97 -10.61 -15.80
C ALA A 147 -6.52 -9.19 -15.64
N GLU A 148 -7.83 -9.01 -15.83
CA GLU A 148 -8.53 -7.72 -15.70
C GLU A 148 -8.52 -7.22 -14.25
N SER A 149 -8.89 -8.07 -13.28
CA SER A 149 -8.86 -7.74 -11.85
C SER A 149 -7.44 -7.46 -11.37
N ALA A 150 -6.47 -8.28 -11.78
CA ALA A 150 -5.07 -8.11 -11.44
C ALA A 150 -4.52 -6.77 -11.95
N TYR A 151 -4.89 -6.37 -13.16
CA TYR A 151 -4.46 -5.11 -13.76
C TYR A 151 -5.07 -3.90 -13.03
N ALA A 152 -6.37 -3.94 -12.75
CA ALA A 152 -7.06 -2.88 -11.99
C ALA A 152 -6.45 -2.70 -10.59
N MET A 153 -6.20 -3.79 -9.85
CA MET A 153 -5.56 -3.73 -8.53
C MET A 153 -4.11 -3.24 -8.60
N ALA A 154 -3.35 -3.70 -9.59
CA ALA A 154 -1.97 -3.27 -9.79
C ALA A 154 -1.87 -1.76 -10.03
N SER A 155 -2.86 -1.17 -10.72
CA SER A 155 -2.88 0.25 -11.07
C SER A 155 -2.99 1.20 -9.87
N ILE A 156 -3.55 0.72 -8.75
CA ILE A 156 -3.68 1.50 -7.50
C ILE A 156 -2.70 1.05 -6.40
N ALA A 157 -1.95 -0.02 -6.64
CA ALA A 157 -1.03 -0.59 -5.65
C ALA A 157 0.31 0.16 -5.54
N GLU A 158 0.50 1.24 -6.30
CA GLU A 158 1.72 2.07 -6.27
C GLU A 158 3.01 1.26 -6.43
N GLY A 159 2.96 0.20 -7.26
CA GLY A 159 4.10 -0.67 -7.53
C GLY A 159 4.45 -1.64 -6.39
N SER A 160 3.58 -1.80 -5.39
CA SER A 160 3.78 -2.72 -4.27
C SER A 160 2.96 -4.00 -4.43
N ILE A 161 3.62 -5.15 -4.61
CA ILE A 161 2.96 -6.45 -4.62
C ILE A 161 2.25 -6.73 -3.28
N GLY A 162 2.84 -6.30 -2.16
CA GLY A 162 2.24 -6.48 -0.84
C GLY A 162 0.90 -5.75 -0.72
N ARG A 163 0.87 -4.46 -1.08
CA ARG A 163 -0.36 -3.66 -1.12
C ARG A 163 -1.38 -4.24 -2.10
N ALA A 164 -0.95 -4.65 -3.29
CA ALA A 164 -1.82 -5.25 -4.28
C ALA A 164 -2.51 -6.53 -3.77
N ARG A 165 -1.78 -7.38 -3.03
CA ARG A 165 -2.33 -8.58 -2.40
C ARG A 165 -3.32 -8.29 -1.28
N GLU A 166 -3.08 -7.24 -0.49
CA GLU A 166 -4.06 -6.84 0.53
C GLU A 166 -5.34 -6.29 -0.11
N LEU A 167 -5.23 -5.43 -1.11
CA LEU A 167 -6.37 -4.92 -1.88
C LEU A 167 -7.16 -6.07 -2.54
N ALA A 168 -6.49 -7.09 -3.05
CA ALA A 168 -7.13 -8.23 -3.70
C ALA A 168 -7.94 -9.14 -2.75
N LYS A 169 -7.76 -8.98 -1.43
CA LYS A 169 -8.58 -9.70 -0.42
C LYS A 169 -9.90 -8.99 -0.10
N THR A 170 -10.05 -7.77 -0.57
CA THR A 170 -11.22 -6.93 -0.31
C THR A 170 -12.24 -7.01 -1.44
N ASP A 171 -13.46 -6.57 -1.19
CA ASP A 171 -14.53 -6.50 -2.20
C ASP A 171 -14.46 -5.21 -3.03
N LEU A 172 -13.31 -4.55 -3.08
CA LEU A 172 -13.12 -3.22 -3.65
C LEU A 172 -13.55 -3.13 -5.12
N LEU A 173 -13.29 -4.17 -5.94
CA LEU A 173 -13.71 -4.18 -7.35
C LEU A 173 -15.22 -4.31 -7.52
N GLU A 174 -15.89 -5.10 -6.69
CA GLU A 174 -17.35 -5.23 -6.68
C GLU A 174 -18.01 -3.92 -6.27
N GLN A 175 -17.46 -3.26 -5.26
CA GLN A 175 -17.95 -1.95 -4.79
C GLN A 175 -17.77 -0.89 -5.87
N ARG A 176 -16.59 -0.82 -6.51
CA ARG A 176 -16.36 0.05 -7.67
C ARG A 176 -17.42 -0.20 -8.75
N ARG A 177 -17.65 -1.47 -9.11
CA ARG A 177 -18.66 -1.83 -10.12
C ARG A 177 -20.02 -1.30 -9.75
N ALA A 178 -20.49 -1.56 -8.54
CA ALA A 178 -21.80 -1.11 -8.04
C ALA A 178 -21.95 0.41 -8.09
N ILE A 179 -20.90 1.15 -7.73
CA ILE A 179 -20.91 2.61 -7.73
C ILE A 179 -20.92 3.14 -9.17
N VAL A 180 -20.04 2.63 -10.04
CA VAL A 180 -19.95 3.07 -11.44
C VAL A 180 -21.25 2.80 -12.18
N GLU A 181 -21.80 1.60 -12.07
CA GLU A 181 -23.09 1.25 -12.68
C GLU A 181 -24.22 2.13 -12.12
N GLY A 182 -24.23 2.39 -10.81
CA GLY A 182 -25.19 3.31 -10.21
C GLY A 182 -25.08 4.72 -10.79
N LEU A 183 -23.87 5.29 -10.85
CA LEU A 183 -23.63 6.64 -11.39
C LEU A 183 -24.01 6.77 -12.88
N VAL A 184 -23.71 5.73 -13.69
CA VAL A 184 -24.08 5.72 -15.12
C VAL A 184 -25.60 5.65 -15.31
N ASN A 185 -26.30 4.90 -14.46
CA ASN A 185 -27.75 4.71 -14.56
C ASN A 185 -28.56 5.84 -13.94
N LEU A 186 -27.96 6.70 -13.09
CA LEU A 186 -28.64 7.86 -12.51
C LEU A 186 -28.63 9.06 -13.48
N SER A 187 -29.78 9.78 -13.53
CA SER A 187 -29.92 11.04 -14.24
C SER A 187 -30.79 11.99 -13.43
N GLN A 188 -30.48 13.27 -13.41
CA GLN A 188 -31.28 14.30 -12.71
C GLN A 188 -32.76 14.29 -13.04
N SER A 189 -33.09 13.96 -14.29
CA SER A 189 -34.47 13.91 -14.75
C SER A 189 -35.30 12.74 -14.24
N GLN A 190 -34.67 11.78 -13.54
CA GLN A 190 -35.36 10.60 -13.00
C GLN A 190 -35.95 10.89 -11.64
N ALA A 191 -37.19 10.46 -11.43
CA ALA A 191 -37.76 10.40 -10.09
C ALA A 191 -36.89 9.47 -9.22
N GLY A 192 -36.46 9.95 -8.04
CA GLY A 192 -35.59 9.19 -7.15
C GLY A 192 -34.08 9.37 -7.40
N ALA A 193 -33.65 10.28 -8.27
CA ALA A 193 -32.23 10.55 -8.49
C ALA A 193 -31.51 10.98 -7.21
N VAL A 194 -32.16 11.79 -6.37
CA VAL A 194 -31.64 12.25 -5.08
C VAL A 194 -31.41 11.08 -4.13
N GLU A 195 -32.42 10.23 -3.95
CA GLU A 195 -32.33 9.03 -3.12
C GLU A 195 -31.26 8.07 -3.64
N GLY A 196 -31.13 7.96 -4.96
CA GLY A 196 -30.10 7.15 -5.62
C GLY A 196 -28.69 7.63 -5.26
N VAL A 197 -28.42 8.94 -5.32
CA VAL A 197 -27.12 9.53 -4.94
C VAL A 197 -26.82 9.26 -3.48
N PHE A 198 -27.79 9.52 -2.57
CA PHE A 198 -27.59 9.28 -1.13
C PHE A 198 -27.31 7.80 -0.83
N SER A 199 -28.04 6.88 -1.49
CA SER A 199 -27.80 5.44 -1.33
C SER A 199 -26.41 5.01 -1.79
N LEU A 200 -25.93 5.54 -2.92
CA LEU A 200 -24.57 5.26 -3.40
C LEU A 200 -23.50 5.87 -2.48
N ALA A 201 -23.71 7.09 -1.99
CA ALA A 201 -22.81 7.78 -1.08
C ALA A 201 -22.70 7.05 0.27
N GLU A 202 -23.82 6.59 0.80
CA GLU A 202 -23.84 5.79 2.03
C GLU A 202 -23.07 4.48 1.85
N LYS A 203 -23.29 3.74 0.76
CA LYS A 203 -22.57 2.52 0.44
C LYS A 203 -21.06 2.74 0.36
N ALA A 204 -20.64 3.82 -0.33
CA ALA A 204 -19.23 4.16 -0.42
C ALA A 204 -18.62 4.55 0.94
N ALA A 205 -19.35 5.35 1.73
CA ALA A 205 -18.89 5.83 3.03
C ALA A 205 -18.74 4.72 4.10
N LEU A 206 -19.45 3.59 3.95
CA LEU A 206 -19.32 2.41 4.81
C LEU A 206 -17.91 1.77 4.69
N GLN A 207 -17.22 1.98 3.59
CA GLN A 207 -15.87 1.46 3.33
C GLN A 207 -14.79 2.34 3.96
N LYS A 208 -14.72 2.32 5.28
CA LYS A 208 -13.92 3.27 6.06
C LYS A 208 -12.45 3.34 5.64
N ASP A 209 -11.82 2.20 5.53
CA ASP A 209 -10.37 2.10 5.28
C ASP A 209 -10.04 2.06 3.78
N GLU A 210 -11.00 1.63 2.95
CA GLU A 210 -10.84 1.41 1.50
C GLU A 210 -11.42 2.55 0.65
N LEU A 211 -12.09 3.53 1.26
CA LEU A 211 -12.74 4.63 0.52
C LEU A 211 -11.74 5.41 -0.35
N GLY A 212 -10.52 5.63 0.15
CA GLY A 212 -9.47 6.29 -0.62
C GLY A 212 -9.09 5.53 -1.89
N ASP A 213 -8.95 4.20 -1.78
CA ASP A 213 -8.63 3.31 -2.90
C ASP A 213 -9.81 3.19 -3.88
N LEU A 214 -11.04 3.18 -3.36
CA LEU A 214 -12.26 3.21 -4.16
C LEU A 214 -12.35 4.48 -5.01
N LEU A 215 -12.03 5.64 -4.43
CA LEU A 215 -11.98 6.91 -5.18
C LEU A 215 -10.84 6.92 -6.20
N GLU A 216 -9.71 6.28 -5.92
CA GLU A 216 -8.65 6.16 -6.93
C GLU A 216 -9.08 5.27 -8.11
N LEU A 217 -9.79 4.17 -7.86
CA LEU A 217 -10.38 3.36 -8.93
C LEU A 217 -11.43 4.12 -9.73
N LEU A 218 -12.27 4.94 -9.09
CA LEU A 218 -13.24 5.80 -9.76
C LEU A 218 -12.53 6.84 -10.66
N LYS A 219 -11.45 7.42 -10.17
CA LYS A 219 -10.60 8.35 -10.93
C LYS A 219 -9.99 7.71 -12.17
N LEU A 220 -9.54 6.45 -12.08
CA LEU A 220 -9.05 5.69 -13.22
C LEU A 220 -10.16 5.41 -14.23
N TRP A 221 -11.39 5.13 -13.77
CA TRP A 221 -12.53 4.98 -14.65
C TRP A 221 -12.87 6.28 -15.40
N VAL A 222 -12.84 7.44 -14.75
CA VAL A 222 -13.02 8.75 -15.41
C VAL A 222 -11.91 9.01 -16.44
N LYS A 223 -10.66 8.62 -16.15
CA LYS A 223 -9.56 8.71 -17.12
C LYS A 223 -9.81 7.84 -18.36
N ASP A 224 -10.33 6.63 -18.18
CA ASP A 224 -10.68 5.75 -19.30
C ASP A 224 -11.76 6.40 -20.18
N LEU A 225 -12.77 7.09 -19.59
CA LEU A 225 -13.76 7.86 -20.34
C LEU A 225 -13.12 8.99 -21.17
N MET A 226 -12.14 9.70 -20.59
CA MET A 226 -11.41 10.76 -21.32
C MET A 226 -10.60 10.18 -22.47
N ILE A 227 -9.95 9.02 -22.30
CA ILE A 227 -9.22 8.33 -23.38
C ILE A 227 -10.17 7.99 -24.54
N LEU A 228 -11.32 7.40 -24.25
CA LEU A 228 -12.30 7.04 -25.26
C LEU A 228 -12.91 8.29 -25.93
N GLY A 229 -13.25 9.32 -25.16
CA GLY A 229 -13.78 10.57 -25.68
C GLY A 229 -12.80 11.31 -26.61
N ALA A 230 -11.49 11.11 -26.40
CA ALA A 230 -10.43 11.63 -27.27
C ALA A 230 -10.10 10.72 -28.48
N GLY A 231 -10.85 9.64 -28.69
CA GLY A 231 -10.60 8.67 -29.76
C GLY A 231 -9.42 7.72 -29.50
N GLY A 232 -9.02 7.58 -28.24
CA GLY A 232 -7.97 6.67 -27.83
C GLY A 232 -8.36 5.20 -27.98
N THR A 233 -7.36 4.34 -28.07
CA THR A 233 -7.57 2.90 -28.26
C THR A 233 -7.83 2.19 -26.95
N GLU A 234 -8.66 1.17 -26.96
CA GLU A 234 -9.03 0.35 -25.79
C GLU A 234 -7.83 -0.28 -25.06
N ARG A 235 -6.69 -0.44 -25.73
CA ARG A 235 -5.48 -1.02 -25.13
C ARG A 235 -4.93 -0.19 -23.97
N TYR A 236 -5.32 1.09 -23.87
CA TYR A 236 -4.86 2.00 -22.80
C TYR A 236 -5.83 2.06 -21.62
N LEU A 237 -6.96 1.37 -21.71
CA LEU A 237 -7.94 1.35 -20.65
C LEU A 237 -7.44 0.48 -19.47
N ILE A 238 -7.83 0.87 -18.28
CA ILE A 238 -7.55 0.12 -17.04
C ILE A 238 -8.75 -0.73 -16.66
N ASN A 239 -9.96 -0.19 -16.84
CA ASN A 239 -11.21 -0.82 -16.42
C ASN A 239 -11.81 -1.69 -17.53
N HIS A 240 -11.08 -2.73 -17.97
CA HIS A 240 -11.54 -3.64 -19.01
C HIS A 240 -12.80 -4.42 -18.62
N ASP A 241 -13.00 -4.70 -17.35
CA ASP A 241 -14.17 -5.36 -16.79
C ASP A 241 -15.43 -4.49 -16.76
N LEU A 242 -15.26 -3.16 -16.89
CA LEU A 242 -16.35 -2.18 -16.92
C LEU A 242 -16.61 -1.56 -18.32
N ARG A 243 -16.17 -2.23 -19.39
CA ARG A 243 -16.35 -1.71 -20.77
C ARG A 243 -17.80 -1.35 -21.12
N HIS A 244 -18.75 -2.11 -20.59
CA HIS A 244 -20.16 -1.87 -20.80
C HIS A 244 -20.66 -0.51 -20.25
N THR A 245 -19.95 0.06 -19.26
CA THR A 245 -20.27 1.37 -18.69
C THR A 245 -19.58 2.51 -19.42
N LEU A 246 -18.44 2.23 -20.08
CA LEU A 246 -17.58 3.27 -20.64
C LEU A 246 -18.22 3.96 -21.85
N ALA A 247 -18.79 3.21 -22.81
CA ALA A 247 -19.37 3.79 -24.01
C ALA A 247 -20.58 4.69 -23.72
N PRO A 248 -21.58 4.29 -22.90
CA PRO A 248 -22.68 5.17 -22.51
C PRO A 248 -22.23 6.41 -21.77
N ALA A 249 -21.29 6.27 -20.83
CA ALA A 249 -20.80 7.38 -20.04
C ALA A 249 -19.97 8.37 -20.87
N ALA A 250 -19.12 7.90 -21.79
CA ALA A 250 -18.34 8.75 -22.68
C ALA A 250 -19.22 9.55 -23.70
N GLN A 251 -20.40 9.02 -24.00
CA GLN A 251 -21.38 9.77 -24.83
C GLN A 251 -22.13 10.83 -24.00
N ARG A 252 -22.31 10.58 -22.70
CA ARG A 252 -23.06 11.46 -21.79
C ARG A 252 -22.24 12.68 -21.36
N TRP A 253 -20.96 12.49 -21.06
CA TRP A 253 -20.11 13.53 -20.49
C TRP A 253 -19.03 13.97 -21.46
N GLY A 254 -18.97 15.27 -21.73
CA GLY A 254 -17.91 15.88 -22.54
C GLY A 254 -16.57 15.98 -21.77
N ALA A 255 -15.50 16.30 -22.50
CA ALA A 255 -14.14 16.36 -21.94
C ALA A 255 -14.01 17.34 -20.76
N GLU A 256 -14.69 18.50 -20.84
CA GLU A 256 -14.69 19.51 -19.78
C GLU A 256 -15.34 18.98 -18.50
N GLN A 257 -16.53 18.39 -18.62
CA GLN A 257 -17.23 17.76 -17.50
C GLN A 257 -16.45 16.62 -16.87
N LEU A 258 -15.76 15.77 -17.66
CA LEU A 258 -14.90 14.71 -17.15
C LEU A 258 -13.68 15.28 -16.40
N SER A 259 -13.11 16.39 -16.88
CA SER A 259 -12.02 17.09 -16.20
C SER A 259 -12.45 17.66 -14.83
N GLU A 260 -13.64 18.25 -14.76
CA GLU A 260 -14.23 18.73 -13.50
C GLU A 260 -14.45 17.58 -12.51
N ARG A 261 -15.02 16.45 -12.95
CA ARG A 261 -15.23 15.26 -12.11
C ARG A 261 -13.90 14.70 -11.58
N LEU A 262 -12.87 14.71 -12.43
CA LEU A 262 -11.53 14.29 -12.01
C LEU A 262 -10.97 15.20 -10.90
N ALA A 263 -11.16 16.51 -11.03
CA ALA A 263 -10.76 17.49 -10.01
C ALA A 263 -11.53 17.29 -8.70
N LEU A 264 -12.85 17.05 -8.78
CA LEU A 264 -13.71 16.81 -7.61
C LEU A 264 -13.33 15.52 -6.88
N ILE A 265 -12.97 14.45 -7.59
CA ILE A 265 -12.45 13.23 -6.95
C ILE A 265 -11.16 13.54 -6.18
N GLY A 266 -10.25 14.31 -6.78
CA GLY A 266 -9.02 14.74 -6.12
C GLY A 266 -9.28 15.59 -4.86
N GLU A 267 -10.29 16.45 -4.89
CA GLU A 267 -10.71 17.23 -3.72
C GLU A 267 -11.32 16.34 -2.64
N ALA A 268 -12.20 15.42 -2.99
CA ALA A 268 -12.76 14.45 -2.07
C ALA A 268 -11.66 13.64 -1.36
N GLN A 269 -10.64 13.18 -2.10
CA GLN A 269 -9.49 12.49 -1.52
C GLN A 269 -8.70 13.38 -0.53
N ARG A 270 -8.54 14.68 -0.80
CA ARG A 270 -7.92 15.63 0.13
C ARG A 270 -8.74 15.80 1.40
N GLN A 271 -10.07 15.97 1.27
CA GLN A 271 -10.99 16.12 2.40
C GLN A 271 -10.99 14.88 3.31
N LEU A 272 -10.95 13.68 2.72
CA LEU A 272 -10.83 12.43 3.48
C LEU A 272 -9.53 12.35 4.29
N ARG A 273 -8.40 12.81 3.74
CA ARG A 273 -7.12 12.90 4.47
C ARG A 273 -7.18 13.89 5.64
N HIS A 274 -8.05 14.90 5.57
CA HIS A 274 -8.32 15.85 6.66
C HIS A 274 -9.44 15.40 7.61
N ASN A 275 -9.84 14.13 7.55
CA ASN A 275 -10.88 13.52 8.39
C ASN A 275 -12.26 14.19 8.27
N CYS A 276 -12.61 14.78 7.12
CA CYS A 276 -13.96 15.25 6.86
C CYS A 276 -14.98 14.09 6.90
N ASN A 277 -16.26 14.42 7.11
CA ASN A 277 -17.33 13.44 7.13
C ASN A 277 -17.45 12.72 5.79
N ARG A 278 -17.25 11.41 5.78
CA ARG A 278 -17.18 10.56 4.58
C ARG A 278 -18.48 10.56 3.77
N SER A 279 -19.62 10.41 4.44
CA SER A 279 -20.93 10.43 3.76
C SER A 279 -21.13 11.74 3.02
N PHE A 280 -20.88 12.85 3.68
CA PHE A 280 -21.04 14.17 3.08
C PHE A 280 -20.09 14.40 1.89
N VAL A 281 -18.84 13.96 2.01
CA VAL A 281 -17.87 14.02 0.90
C VAL A 281 -18.34 13.21 -0.30
N CYS A 282 -18.85 11.99 -0.07
CA CYS A 282 -19.37 11.14 -1.14
C CYS A 282 -20.66 11.70 -1.75
N GLU A 283 -21.57 12.26 -0.95
CA GLU A 283 -22.80 12.90 -1.41
C GLU A 283 -22.51 14.04 -2.40
N VAL A 284 -21.62 14.96 -1.98
CA VAL A 284 -21.22 16.10 -2.83
C VAL A 284 -20.53 15.63 -4.09
N LEU A 285 -19.62 14.64 -3.99
CA LEU A 285 -18.92 14.10 -5.15
C LEU A 285 -19.90 13.43 -6.14
N PHE A 286 -20.78 12.55 -5.66
CA PHE A 286 -21.66 11.78 -6.56
C PHE A 286 -22.78 12.62 -7.14
N TRP A 287 -23.16 13.69 -6.46
CA TRP A 287 -24.08 14.68 -7.03
C TRP A 287 -23.57 15.27 -8.34
N ALA A 288 -22.28 15.58 -8.41
CA ALA A 288 -21.66 16.11 -9.61
C ALA A 288 -21.64 15.14 -10.81
N PHE A 289 -21.87 13.84 -10.58
CA PHE A 289 -21.97 12.84 -11.66
C PHE A 289 -23.36 12.77 -12.31
N ILE A 290 -24.38 13.28 -11.65
CA ILE A 290 -25.75 13.28 -12.20
C ILE A 290 -26.14 14.60 -12.86
N GLU A 291 -25.37 15.66 -12.61
CA GLU A 291 -25.46 16.94 -13.33
C GLU A 291 -24.91 16.80 -14.76
#